data_86ce95fb8ed32aca9dd89f84ae65b9b3
#
_entry.id   86ce95fb8ed32aca9dd89f84ae65b9b3
#
_cell.length_a   1.000
_cell.length_b   1.000
_cell.length_c   1.000
_cell.angle_alpha   90.00
_cell.angle_beta   90.00
_cell.angle_gamma   90.00
#
_symmetry.space_group_name_H-M   'P 1'
#
loop_
_entity.id
_entity.type
_entity.pdbx_description
1 polymer ?
#
loop_
_entity_poly.entity_id
_entity_poly.type
_entity_poly.pdbx_seq_one_letter_code
_entity_poly.pdbx_strand_id
1 'polypeptide(L)'
;YDTSNPPAGAETLFYKTICKLADNGNRCVLVIAGNHDNPERLSAITPLAKEQGIIILGYPLSSTTKLKYNGYEIVEAKEGYMKLDIKGEKVCVITLPYPSEKRLNDAIRGVESEEELQKTYSSKIGDIFRKLEENFEEDSINIAVSHLFVCGGDSSDSERQIQLGGSLVVDKHDLPQKSQYTALL
;
A
#
# COMPACT_ATOMS: atom_id res chain seq x y z
N TYR A 1 1.02 9.92 -7.73
CA TYR A 1 1.47 11.06 -8.58
C TYR A 1 2.77 10.71 -9.32
N ASP A 2 3.04 11.37 -10.44
CA ASP A 2 4.32 11.19 -11.19
C ASP A 2 5.51 11.90 -10.54
N THR A 3 5.28 12.77 -9.58
CA THR A 3 6.31 13.51 -8.86
C THR A 3 5.94 13.71 -7.41
N SER A 4 6.96 13.86 -6.55
CA SER A 4 6.78 14.12 -5.11
C SER A 4 6.20 15.52 -4.81
N ASN A 5 6.19 16.41 -5.81
CA ASN A 5 5.61 17.75 -5.74
C ASN A 5 4.67 17.99 -6.95
N PRO A 6 3.47 17.38 -6.95
CA PRO A 6 2.53 17.51 -8.05
C PRO A 6 2.01 18.96 -8.20
N PRO A 7 1.67 19.38 -9.42
CA PRO A 7 1.04 20.67 -9.65
C PRO A 7 -0.34 20.72 -8.96
N ALA A 8 -0.75 21.91 -8.52
CA ALA A 8 -2.05 22.11 -7.83
C ALA A 8 -3.26 21.59 -8.63
N GLY A 9 -3.21 21.66 -9.98
CA GLY A 9 -4.25 21.10 -10.84
C GLY A 9 -4.37 19.58 -10.73
N ALA A 10 -3.23 18.86 -10.66
CA ALA A 10 -3.21 17.41 -10.48
C ALA A 10 -3.74 17.02 -9.09
N GLU A 11 -3.36 17.74 -8.04
CA GLU A 11 -3.90 17.53 -6.70
C GLU A 11 -5.42 17.76 -6.65
N THR A 12 -5.88 18.84 -7.26
CA THR A 12 -7.31 19.15 -7.33
C THR A 12 -8.08 18.02 -8.03
N LEU A 13 -7.57 17.53 -9.15
CA LEU A 13 -8.19 16.42 -9.88
C LEU A 13 -8.21 15.14 -9.04
N PHE A 14 -7.08 14.80 -8.41
CA PHE A 14 -6.97 13.64 -7.54
C PHE A 14 -8.00 13.67 -6.42
N TYR A 15 -8.05 14.77 -5.64
CA TYR A 15 -8.98 14.88 -4.52
C TYR A 15 -10.45 14.84 -4.96
N LYS A 16 -10.81 15.52 -6.03
CA LYS A 16 -12.16 15.46 -6.61
C LYS A 16 -12.52 14.02 -7.01
N THR A 17 -11.57 13.30 -7.59
CA THR A 17 -11.80 11.94 -8.06
C THR A 17 -12.00 10.97 -6.90
N ILE A 18 -11.12 10.97 -5.88
CA ILE A 18 -11.25 10.06 -4.74
C ILE A 18 -12.50 10.36 -3.90
N CYS A 19 -12.88 11.66 -3.72
CA CYS A 19 -14.14 12.03 -3.07
C CYS A 19 -15.37 11.52 -3.85
N LYS A 20 -15.36 11.66 -5.19
CA LYS A 20 -16.42 11.12 -6.04
C LYS A 20 -16.50 9.59 -5.97
N LEU A 21 -15.36 8.89 -5.90
CA LEU A 21 -15.29 7.45 -5.74
C LEU A 21 -15.82 7.01 -4.37
N ALA A 22 -15.47 7.70 -3.31
CA ALA A 22 -15.91 7.40 -1.95
C ALA A 22 -17.41 7.62 -1.74
N ASP A 23 -18.02 8.54 -2.49
CA ASP A 23 -19.47 8.78 -2.46
C ASP A 23 -20.00 8.99 -1.03
N ASN A 24 -19.39 9.95 -0.31
CA ASN A 24 -19.70 10.26 1.09
C ASN A 24 -19.62 9.02 2.03
N GLY A 25 -18.65 8.16 1.82
CA GLY A 25 -18.45 6.95 2.62
C GLY A 25 -19.38 5.77 2.29
N ASN A 26 -20.08 5.83 1.16
CA ASN A 26 -20.83 4.68 0.66
C ASN A 26 -19.90 3.59 0.06
N ARG A 27 -18.69 3.98 -0.32
CA ARG A 27 -17.64 3.08 -0.80
C ARG A 27 -16.35 3.32 -0.04
N CYS A 28 -15.67 2.23 0.32
CA CYS A 28 -14.32 2.30 0.88
C CYS A 28 -13.32 2.63 -0.22
N VAL A 29 -12.62 3.74 -0.09
CA VAL A 29 -11.53 4.13 -0.97
C VAL A 29 -10.23 4.07 -0.18
N LEU A 30 -9.32 3.19 -0.61
CA LEU A 30 -7.99 3.06 -0.04
C LEU A 30 -6.96 3.64 -0.99
N VAL A 31 -6.14 4.54 -0.49
CA VAL A 31 -5.00 5.15 -1.19
C VAL A 31 -3.72 4.78 -0.47
N ILE A 32 -2.74 4.27 -1.20
CA ILE A 32 -1.39 4.01 -0.70
C ILE A 32 -0.37 4.87 -1.45
N ALA A 33 0.73 5.23 -0.79
CA ALA A 33 1.81 5.95 -1.45
C ALA A 33 2.64 5.02 -2.34
N GLY A 34 2.92 5.46 -3.56
CA GLY A 34 3.87 4.84 -4.48
C GLY A 34 5.30 5.38 -4.30
N ASN A 35 6.19 4.97 -5.22
CA ASN A 35 7.61 5.33 -5.20
C ASN A 35 7.86 6.82 -5.50
N HIS A 36 7.00 7.45 -6.31
CA HIS A 36 7.08 8.87 -6.68
C HIS A 36 6.41 9.80 -5.67
N ASP A 37 5.58 9.26 -4.77
CA ASP A 37 4.83 10.07 -3.82
C ASP A 37 5.70 10.55 -2.66
N ASN A 38 5.44 11.78 -2.20
CA ASN A 38 5.85 12.21 -0.88
C ASN A 38 4.83 11.70 0.16
N PRO A 39 5.18 10.72 1.00
CA PRO A 39 4.23 10.10 1.93
C PRO A 39 3.70 11.07 2.98
N GLU A 40 4.51 12.04 3.44
CA GLU A 40 4.07 13.07 4.40
C GLU A 40 3.00 13.96 3.78
N ARG A 41 3.26 14.46 2.56
CA ARG A 41 2.31 15.32 1.83
C ARG A 41 1.00 14.59 1.53
N LEU A 42 1.10 13.32 1.07
CA LEU A 42 -0.08 12.50 0.81
C LEU A 42 -0.90 12.28 2.08
N SER A 43 -0.24 12.02 3.22
CA SER A 43 -0.90 11.78 4.50
C SER A 43 -1.41 13.04 5.18
N ALA A 44 -0.95 14.24 4.79
CA ALA A 44 -1.34 15.50 5.41
C ALA A 44 -2.85 15.77 5.35
N ILE A 45 -3.53 15.26 4.32
CA ILE A 45 -4.99 15.43 4.14
C ILE A 45 -5.81 14.35 4.83
N THR A 46 -5.19 13.37 5.51
CA THR A 46 -5.89 12.25 6.16
C THR A 46 -7.07 12.69 7.04
N PRO A 47 -6.99 13.78 7.85
CA PRO A 47 -8.12 14.21 8.65
C PRO A 47 -9.37 14.54 7.81
N LEU A 48 -9.19 15.26 6.71
CA LEU A 48 -10.28 15.63 5.79
C LEU A 48 -10.76 14.42 4.97
N ALA A 49 -9.83 13.57 4.54
CA ALA A 49 -10.14 12.37 3.78
C ALA A 49 -11.01 11.39 4.58
N LYS A 50 -10.75 11.25 5.88
CA LYS A 50 -11.54 10.43 6.81
C LYS A 50 -13.01 10.86 6.87
N GLU A 51 -13.31 12.16 6.83
CA GLU A 51 -14.68 12.66 6.83
C GLU A 51 -15.48 12.21 5.59
N GLN A 52 -14.77 11.89 4.50
CA GLN A 52 -15.35 11.43 3.23
C GLN A 52 -15.34 9.90 3.04
N GLY A 53 -14.89 9.15 4.04
CA GLY A 53 -14.73 7.69 3.91
C GLY A 53 -13.54 7.28 3.05
N ILE A 54 -12.43 8.02 3.12
CA ILE A 54 -11.21 7.74 2.37
C ILE A 54 -10.10 7.41 3.36
N ILE A 55 -9.41 6.30 3.12
CA ILE A 55 -8.26 5.82 3.89
C ILE A 55 -6.99 6.15 3.11
N ILE A 56 -6.05 6.86 3.73
CA ILE A 56 -4.76 7.21 3.11
C ILE A 56 -3.64 6.66 3.98
N LEU A 57 -2.77 5.85 3.37
CA LEU A 57 -1.61 5.22 4.00
C LEU A 57 -0.33 5.61 3.26
N GLY A 58 0.49 6.43 3.88
CA GLY A 58 1.71 6.97 3.25
C GLY A 58 2.96 6.13 3.49
N TYR A 59 3.06 5.46 4.62
CA TYR A 59 4.27 4.72 5.01
C TYR A 59 4.01 3.21 5.11
N PRO A 60 5.06 2.37 4.91
CA PRO A 60 4.99 0.95 5.26
C PRO A 60 4.49 0.78 6.70
N LEU A 61 3.64 -0.22 6.90
CA LEU A 61 3.03 -0.56 8.19
C LEU A 61 2.22 0.57 8.85
N SER A 62 1.91 1.67 8.14
CA SER A 62 0.98 2.67 8.66
C SER A 62 -0.40 2.07 8.90
N SER A 63 -1.14 2.64 9.85
CA SER A 63 -2.47 2.19 10.21
C SER A 63 -3.51 3.30 10.07
N THR A 64 -4.77 2.92 10.08
CA THR A 64 -5.91 3.83 10.19
C THR A 64 -6.59 3.68 11.55
N THR A 65 -7.75 4.28 11.73
CA THR A 65 -8.54 4.19 12.96
C THR A 65 -9.87 3.50 12.71
N LYS A 66 -10.43 2.87 13.74
CA LYS A 66 -11.79 2.33 13.68
C LYS A 66 -12.78 3.46 13.44
N LEU A 67 -13.58 3.33 12.41
CA LEU A 67 -14.60 4.31 12.04
C LEU A 67 -15.74 3.61 11.31
N LYS A 68 -16.95 4.15 11.45
CA LYS A 68 -18.13 3.67 10.76
C LYS A 68 -18.59 4.70 9.74
N TYR A 69 -18.84 4.24 8.53
CA TYR A 69 -19.34 5.02 7.41
C TYR A 69 -20.69 4.49 6.91
N ASN A 70 -21.27 5.13 5.91
CA ASN A 70 -22.57 4.72 5.38
C ASN A 70 -22.55 3.32 4.73
N GLY A 71 -21.50 2.97 4.03
CA GLY A 71 -21.37 1.74 3.26
C GLY A 71 -20.43 0.71 3.83
N TYR A 72 -19.65 1.05 4.86
CA TYR A 72 -18.70 0.13 5.48
C TYR A 72 -18.28 0.58 6.88
N GLU A 73 -17.68 -0.32 7.63
CA GLU A 73 -17.10 -0.07 8.95
C GLU A 73 -15.68 -0.62 9.04
N ILE A 74 -14.76 0.15 9.61
CA ILE A 74 -13.42 -0.34 9.97
C ILE A 74 -13.52 -0.91 11.39
N VAL A 75 -13.64 -2.23 11.49
CA VAL A 75 -13.86 -2.93 12.77
C VAL A 75 -12.57 -3.15 13.55
N GLU A 76 -11.45 -3.30 12.83
CA GLU A 76 -10.12 -3.40 13.41
C GLU A 76 -9.11 -2.72 12.48
N ALA A 77 -8.10 -2.04 13.05
CA ALA A 77 -6.98 -1.49 12.30
C ALA A 77 -5.73 -1.50 13.17
N LYS A 78 -4.65 -2.03 12.64
CA LYS A 78 -3.31 -2.05 13.24
C LYS A 78 -2.24 -1.81 12.17
N GLU A 79 -0.98 -1.89 12.55
CA GLU A 79 0.15 -1.71 11.65
C GLU A 79 0.07 -2.67 10.46
N GLY A 80 -0.06 -2.10 9.26
CA GLY A 80 -0.05 -2.83 8.00
C GLY A 80 -1.33 -3.61 7.66
N TYR A 81 -2.39 -3.59 8.50
CA TYR A 81 -3.65 -4.22 8.13
C TYR A 81 -4.89 -3.54 8.71
N MET A 82 -6.03 -3.84 8.11
CA MET A 82 -7.35 -3.47 8.61
C MET A 82 -8.37 -4.55 8.29
N LYS A 83 -9.36 -4.70 9.19
CA LYS A 83 -10.54 -5.52 8.97
C LYS A 83 -11.75 -4.62 8.79
N LEU A 84 -12.52 -4.91 7.77
CA LEU A 84 -13.68 -4.13 7.36
C LEU A 84 -14.93 -5.01 7.41
N ASP A 85 -16.06 -4.41 7.77
CA ASP A 85 -17.38 -4.91 7.42
C ASP A 85 -17.92 -4.04 6.28
N ILE A 86 -18.19 -4.65 5.14
CA ILE A 86 -18.75 -3.98 3.97
C ILE A 86 -20.12 -4.58 3.70
N LYS A 87 -21.17 -3.97 4.25
CA LYS A 87 -22.57 -4.43 4.11
C LYS A 87 -22.79 -5.89 4.56
N GLY A 88 -22.13 -6.29 5.64
CA GLY A 88 -22.19 -7.63 6.21
C GLY A 88 -21.12 -8.60 5.70
N GLU A 89 -20.34 -8.22 4.69
CA GLU A 89 -19.21 -9.01 4.21
C GLU A 89 -17.93 -8.64 4.95
N LYS A 90 -17.25 -9.63 5.51
CA LYS A 90 -15.96 -9.43 6.18
C LYS A 90 -14.84 -9.33 5.16
N VAL A 91 -14.02 -8.31 5.28
CA VAL A 91 -12.85 -8.09 4.41
C VAL A 91 -11.63 -7.82 5.27
N CYS A 92 -10.56 -8.57 5.07
CA CYS A 92 -9.25 -8.29 5.66
C CYS A 92 -8.30 -7.74 4.59
N VAL A 93 -7.77 -6.54 4.82
CA VAL A 93 -6.83 -5.91 3.88
C VAL A 93 -5.49 -5.74 4.55
N ILE A 94 -4.46 -6.38 4.02
CA ILE A 94 -3.07 -6.10 4.38
C ILE A 94 -2.49 -5.07 3.41
N THR A 95 -1.68 -4.15 3.91
CA THR A 95 -1.16 -3.04 3.12
C THR A 95 0.33 -2.83 3.33
N LEU A 96 1.04 -2.63 2.23
CA LEU A 96 2.44 -2.24 2.25
C LEU A 96 2.67 -1.12 1.21
N PRO A 97 2.44 0.17 1.58
CA PRO A 97 2.84 1.31 0.76
C PRO A 97 4.31 1.23 0.39
N TYR A 98 4.74 1.83 -0.71
CA TYR A 98 6.08 1.67 -1.27
C TYR A 98 7.20 1.58 -0.21
N PRO A 99 7.82 0.41 -0.06
CA PRO A 99 8.74 0.12 1.03
C PRO A 99 10.20 0.40 0.65
N SER A 100 10.55 1.65 0.27
CA SER A 100 11.96 1.99 0.04
C SER A 100 12.81 1.71 1.28
N GLU A 101 14.11 1.47 1.10
CA GLU A 101 15.06 1.26 2.20
C GLU A 101 14.95 2.33 3.28
N LYS A 102 14.87 3.60 2.84
CA LYS A 102 14.68 4.75 3.73
C LYS A 102 13.39 4.66 4.54
N ARG A 103 12.32 4.12 3.94
CA ARG A 103 11.01 4.00 4.59
C ARG A 103 10.90 2.76 5.48
N LEU A 104 11.74 1.76 5.28
CA LEU A 104 11.73 0.53 6.06
C LEU A 104 12.67 0.54 7.28
N ASN A 105 13.55 1.54 7.41
CA ASN A 105 14.60 1.57 8.44
C ASN A 105 15.54 0.35 8.48
N ASP A 106 16.66 0.43 7.75
CA ASP A 106 17.94 -0.14 8.13
C ASP A 106 18.21 -1.64 8.26
N ALA A 107 17.86 -2.48 7.32
CA ALA A 107 18.44 -3.82 7.37
C ALA A 107 19.52 -4.09 6.29
N ILE A 108 19.78 -3.15 5.39
CA ILE A 108 20.61 -3.41 4.20
C ILE A 108 22.03 -2.81 4.30
N ARG A 109 22.40 -2.24 5.45
CA ARG A 109 23.76 -1.72 5.67
C ARG A 109 24.74 -2.88 5.87
N GLY A 110 25.67 -3.04 4.93
CA GLY A 110 26.78 -3.99 5.03
C GLY A 110 26.77 -5.11 4.01
N VAL A 111 25.88 -5.07 3.02
CA VAL A 111 25.84 -6.01 1.90
C VAL A 111 26.77 -5.51 0.78
N GLU A 112 27.68 -6.35 0.30
CA GLU A 112 28.77 -5.96 -0.61
C GLU A 112 28.41 -6.09 -2.09
N SER A 113 27.34 -6.82 -2.47
CA SER A 113 26.93 -7.00 -3.87
C SER A 113 25.47 -6.61 -4.11
N GLU A 114 25.17 -6.15 -5.35
CA GLU A 114 23.80 -5.83 -5.75
C GLU A 114 22.84 -7.03 -5.68
N GLU A 115 23.35 -8.24 -5.97
CA GLU A 115 22.55 -9.47 -5.91
C GLU A 115 22.19 -9.86 -4.46
N GLU A 116 23.12 -9.70 -3.53
CA GLU A 116 22.88 -9.95 -2.10
C GLU A 116 21.96 -8.90 -1.51
N LEU A 117 22.10 -7.62 -1.93
CA LEU A 117 21.23 -6.54 -1.55
C LEU A 117 19.79 -6.79 -2.01
N GLN A 118 19.61 -7.24 -3.25
CA GLN A 118 18.30 -7.59 -3.81
C GLN A 118 17.64 -8.75 -3.06
N LYS A 119 18.36 -9.83 -2.80
CA LYS A 119 17.86 -10.97 -2.01
C LYS A 119 17.43 -10.55 -0.62
N THR A 120 18.27 -9.79 0.07
CA THR A 120 17.98 -9.30 1.42
C THR A 120 16.72 -8.43 1.44
N TYR A 121 16.53 -7.52 0.47
CA TYR A 121 15.35 -6.70 0.35
C TYR A 121 14.10 -7.54 0.09
N SER A 122 14.13 -8.41 -0.92
CA SER A 122 13.02 -9.29 -1.28
C SER A 122 12.60 -10.17 -0.09
N SER A 123 13.55 -10.85 0.55
CA SER A 123 13.27 -11.68 1.72
C SER A 123 12.63 -10.89 2.87
N LYS A 124 13.10 -9.67 3.13
CA LYS A 124 12.52 -8.80 4.16
C LYS A 124 11.06 -8.43 3.84
N ILE A 125 10.77 -8.11 2.57
CA ILE A 125 9.40 -7.84 2.12
C ILE A 125 8.52 -9.09 2.28
N GLY A 126 9.05 -10.27 1.91
CA GLY A 126 8.38 -11.55 2.09
C GLY A 126 8.07 -11.85 3.56
N ASP A 127 9.02 -11.58 4.48
CA ASP A 127 8.80 -11.74 5.92
C ASP A 127 7.68 -10.82 6.44
N ILE A 128 7.65 -9.57 5.96
CA ILE A 128 6.59 -8.63 6.29
C ILE A 128 5.24 -9.16 5.83
N PHE A 129 5.13 -9.61 4.58
CA PHE A 129 3.87 -10.16 4.07
C PHE A 129 3.44 -11.42 4.81
N ARG A 130 4.35 -12.38 5.07
CA ARG A 130 4.05 -13.58 5.85
C ARG A 130 3.47 -13.25 7.23
N LYS A 131 4.06 -12.26 7.91
CA LYS A 131 3.56 -11.79 9.20
C LYS A 131 2.20 -11.09 9.10
N LEU A 132 1.98 -10.30 8.07
CA LEU A 132 0.70 -9.62 7.85
C LEU A 132 -0.40 -10.62 7.49
N GLU A 133 -0.10 -11.66 6.71
CA GLU A 133 -1.03 -12.73 6.34
C GLU A 133 -1.52 -13.58 7.52
N GLU A 134 -0.87 -13.51 8.68
CA GLU A 134 -1.37 -14.14 9.92
C GLU A 134 -2.69 -13.51 10.41
N ASN A 135 -3.04 -12.31 9.93
CA ASN A 135 -4.30 -11.64 10.25
C ASN A 135 -5.46 -12.03 9.32
N PHE A 136 -5.20 -12.78 8.27
CA PHE A 136 -6.23 -13.28 7.37
C PHE A 136 -7.13 -14.30 8.06
N GLU A 137 -8.41 -14.30 7.70
CA GLU A 137 -9.43 -15.17 8.26
C GLU A 137 -10.07 -16.00 7.14
N GLU A 138 -10.43 -17.26 7.44
CA GLU A 138 -11.02 -18.17 6.46
C GLU A 138 -12.40 -17.71 5.97
N ASP A 139 -13.15 -17.01 6.84
CA ASP A 139 -14.50 -16.51 6.58
C ASP A 139 -14.51 -15.04 6.11
N SER A 140 -13.38 -14.54 5.62
CA SER A 140 -13.25 -13.17 5.10
C SER A 140 -12.68 -13.13 3.68
N ILE A 141 -12.95 -12.05 2.97
CA ILE A 141 -12.27 -11.73 1.72
C ILE A 141 -10.91 -11.13 2.07
N ASN A 142 -9.83 -11.87 1.76
CA ASN A 142 -8.46 -11.49 2.10
C ASN A 142 -7.77 -10.81 0.92
N ILE A 143 -7.38 -9.56 1.10
CA ILE A 143 -6.81 -8.70 0.05
C ILE A 143 -5.43 -8.22 0.48
N ALA A 144 -4.46 -8.26 -0.44
CA ALA A 144 -3.16 -7.61 -0.27
C ALA A 144 -3.04 -6.42 -1.23
N VAL A 145 -2.56 -5.29 -0.72
CA VAL A 145 -2.36 -4.06 -1.52
C VAL A 145 -0.96 -3.53 -1.27
N SER A 146 -0.19 -3.34 -2.34
CA SER A 146 1.18 -2.82 -2.26
C SER A 146 1.56 -2.04 -3.52
N HIS A 147 2.68 -1.32 -3.44
CA HIS A 147 3.35 -0.71 -4.57
C HIS A 147 4.79 -1.23 -4.61
N LEU A 148 5.09 -2.15 -5.54
CA LEU A 148 6.35 -2.89 -5.61
C LEU A 148 6.81 -3.09 -7.05
N PHE A 149 8.13 -3.20 -7.21
CA PHE A 149 8.72 -3.75 -8.42
C PHE A 149 8.89 -5.26 -8.25
N VAL A 150 8.33 -6.03 -9.17
CA VAL A 150 8.32 -7.49 -9.12
C VAL A 150 9.18 -8.08 -10.22
N CYS A 151 10.05 -9.04 -9.87
CA CYS A 151 10.88 -9.73 -10.83
C CYS A 151 10.03 -10.50 -11.86
N GLY A 152 10.31 -10.29 -13.15
CA GLY A 152 9.60 -10.95 -14.25
C GLY A 152 8.22 -10.38 -14.57
N GLY A 153 7.88 -9.19 -14.05
CA GLY A 153 6.73 -8.41 -14.51
C GLY A 153 6.99 -7.77 -15.88
N ASP A 154 5.94 -7.60 -16.67
CA ASP A 154 6.01 -6.80 -17.89
C ASP A 154 6.02 -5.32 -17.51
N SER A 155 6.99 -4.56 -18.04
CA SER A 155 7.04 -3.12 -17.84
C SER A 155 5.94 -2.42 -18.63
N SER A 156 5.30 -1.42 -18.06
CA SER A 156 4.36 -0.56 -18.77
C SER A 156 5.05 0.70 -19.30
N ASP A 157 4.49 1.31 -20.35
CA ASP A 157 5.03 2.55 -20.94
C ASP A 157 5.03 3.75 -19.98
N SER A 158 4.28 3.66 -18.88
CA SER A 158 4.24 4.65 -17.81
C SER A 158 5.34 4.47 -16.75
N GLU A 159 6.03 3.33 -16.76
CA GLU A 159 7.14 3.08 -15.85
C GLU A 159 8.39 3.78 -16.36
N ARG A 160 8.90 4.72 -15.57
CA ARG A 160 10.25 5.25 -15.82
C ARG A 160 11.25 4.12 -15.56
N GLN A 161 12.16 3.88 -16.51
CA GLN A 161 13.29 2.98 -16.27
C GLN A 161 13.99 3.41 -14.97
N ILE A 162 13.91 2.56 -13.97
CA ILE A 162 14.64 2.78 -12.73
C ILE A 162 16.11 2.52 -13.05
N GLN A 163 16.87 3.57 -13.19
CA GLN A 163 18.32 3.53 -13.45
C GLN A 163 19.15 3.11 -12.23
N LEU A 164 18.51 2.63 -11.19
CA LEU A 164 19.18 2.10 -10.01
C LEU A 164 19.09 0.58 -10.11
N GLY A 165 20.22 -0.05 -10.41
CA GLY A 165 20.34 -1.48 -10.60
C GLY A 165 19.41 -2.26 -9.65
N GLY A 166 18.74 -3.26 -10.15
CA GLY A 166 17.65 -4.09 -9.62
C GLY A 166 17.51 -4.39 -8.11
N SER A 167 18.10 -3.56 -7.25
CA SER A 167 18.24 -3.78 -5.81
C SER A 167 16.92 -3.72 -5.02
N LEU A 168 15.86 -3.14 -5.58
CA LEU A 168 14.55 -3.00 -4.92
C LEU A 168 13.45 -3.83 -5.60
N VAL A 169 13.82 -4.88 -6.30
CA VAL A 169 12.89 -5.79 -6.96
C VAL A 169 12.55 -6.95 -6.02
N VAL A 170 11.28 -7.29 -5.94
CA VAL A 170 10.76 -8.39 -5.10
C VAL A 170 10.55 -9.63 -5.97
N ASP A 171 11.02 -10.79 -5.48
CA ASP A 171 10.75 -12.06 -6.12
C ASP A 171 9.27 -12.44 -5.95
N LYS A 172 8.68 -13.05 -6.99
CA LYS A 172 7.28 -13.50 -6.94
C LYS A 172 6.97 -14.46 -5.80
N HIS A 173 7.96 -15.19 -5.31
CA HIS A 173 7.79 -16.11 -4.17
C HIS A 173 7.71 -15.39 -2.82
N ASP A 174 8.13 -14.13 -2.76
CA ASP A 174 8.04 -13.26 -1.59
C ASP A 174 6.77 -12.38 -1.59
N LEU A 175 5.92 -12.52 -2.62
CA LEU A 175 4.61 -11.87 -2.65
C LEU A 175 3.60 -12.59 -1.74
N PRO A 176 2.48 -11.94 -1.34
CA PRO A 176 1.43 -12.57 -0.56
C PRO A 176 0.90 -13.84 -1.22
N GLN A 177 0.86 -14.94 -0.47
CA GLN A 177 0.47 -16.26 -0.97
C GLN A 177 -0.92 -16.69 -0.50
N LYS A 178 -1.44 -16.08 0.58
CA LYS A 178 -2.74 -16.43 1.19
C LYS A 178 -3.85 -15.46 0.85
N SER A 179 -3.55 -14.37 0.16
CA SER A 179 -4.57 -13.42 -0.30
C SER A 179 -5.37 -14.00 -1.46
N GLN A 180 -6.70 -13.80 -1.46
CA GLN A 180 -7.53 -14.11 -2.62
C GLN A 180 -7.33 -13.10 -3.75
N TYR A 181 -7.02 -11.87 -3.40
CA TYR A 181 -6.72 -10.80 -4.35
C TYR A 181 -5.47 -10.05 -3.94
N THR A 182 -4.57 -9.84 -4.89
CA THR A 182 -3.37 -9.02 -4.69
C THR A 182 -3.35 -7.89 -5.72
N ALA A 183 -3.39 -6.64 -5.24
CA ALA A 183 -3.22 -5.46 -6.06
C ALA A 183 -1.79 -4.93 -5.88
N LEU A 184 -0.98 -5.06 -6.92
CA LEU A 184 0.35 -4.45 -7.02
C LEU A 184 0.21 -3.23 -7.95
N LEU A 185 0.42 -2.04 -7.43
CA LEU A 185 0.17 -0.76 -8.09
C LEU A 185 1.49 -0.09 -8.48
#